data_41a767883cadd08b74885195f330da8d
#
_entry.id   41a767883cadd08b74885195f330da8d
#
_cell.length_a   1.000
_cell.length_b   1.000
_cell.length_c   1.000
_cell.angle_alpha   90.00
_cell.angle_beta   90.00
_cell.angle_gamma   90.00
#
_symmetry.space_group_name_H-M   'P 1'
#
loop_
_entity.id
_entity.type
_entity.pdbx_description
1 polymer ?
#
loop_
_entity_poly.entity_id
_entity_poly.type
_entity_poly.pdbx_seq_one_letter_code
_entity_poly.pdbx_strand_id
1 'polypeptide(L)'
;MVSSIESSVGTERKLVTAIPGPKSVAMHERRKKSVSAGLTQGFPVYIERAEGAILQDIDGNRILDLGSGIAVTTIGHAVPELVAAVSEQVADFTHTCFMVTPYESYIEVCEELSNITPGTHAKTSALFNSGAEAVENAVKIARLATGRQAVIVFDHAYHGRTNLTMALTAKNMPYKDRFGPFAGEVYRMPMSYPFQDGLSGQEAAARAIKMIETQVGAGNVAALLIEPIQGEGGFIVPAPGFLPALSEWTTKNGVVFIADEIQSGFGRTGEWFAVDHEGVVPDMITTAKGLAGGMPLSGVTGRAELMNAVHEGGLGGTYGGNPVTCVAALAVIRVMRERNLIARARELGDAITGALKVLQQDVAIIGEVRGKGAMIAMELVMPGTKEANAAAAKSIVSYCNSQGVIALACGTYGNVIRLLPPLTITNEQLADGLSVLATAVRAAG
;
A
#
# COMPACT_ATOMS: atom_id res chain seq x y z
N MET A 1 -14.43 -13.57 -31.41
CA MET A 1 -15.32 -12.41 -31.20
C MET A 1 -15.71 -12.40 -29.74
N VAL A 2 -15.00 -11.63 -28.93
CA VAL A 2 -15.43 -11.33 -27.56
C VAL A 2 -16.59 -10.35 -27.74
N SER A 3 -17.83 -10.79 -27.45
CA SER A 3 -18.98 -9.89 -27.45
C SER A 3 -18.65 -8.72 -26.53
N SER A 4 -18.82 -7.50 -27.04
CA SER A 4 -18.77 -6.28 -26.24
C SER A 4 -19.69 -6.48 -25.03
N ILE A 5 -19.11 -6.70 -23.85
CA ILE A 5 -19.86 -6.67 -22.61
C ILE A 5 -20.19 -5.20 -22.39
N GLU A 6 -21.26 -4.72 -22.99
CA GLU A 6 -21.94 -3.49 -22.57
C GLU A 6 -22.49 -3.72 -21.16
N SER A 7 -21.67 -3.54 -20.18
CA SER A 7 -22.15 -3.47 -18.81
C SER A 7 -21.52 -2.28 -18.11
N SER A 8 -21.99 -1.09 -18.45
CA SER A 8 -21.66 0.06 -17.63
C SER A 8 -22.30 -0.14 -16.24
N VAL A 9 -21.46 -0.25 -15.22
CA VAL A 9 -21.90 -0.26 -13.82
C VAL A 9 -22.62 1.04 -13.50
N GLY A 10 -22.41 2.08 -14.32
CA GLY A 10 -22.82 3.45 -14.10
C GLY A 10 -21.80 4.22 -13.26
N THR A 11 -21.85 5.53 -13.37
CA THR A 11 -20.81 6.43 -12.83
C THR A 11 -21.16 7.04 -11.48
N GLU A 12 -22.39 6.82 -10.97
CA GLU A 12 -22.87 7.44 -9.75
C GLU A 12 -23.12 6.40 -8.65
N ARG A 13 -22.81 6.77 -7.40
CA ARG A 13 -23.24 6.03 -6.21
C ARG A 13 -24.77 6.02 -6.15
N LYS A 14 -25.37 4.83 -5.92
CA LYS A 14 -26.82 4.68 -5.81
C LYS A 14 -27.18 3.51 -4.91
N LEU A 15 -27.95 3.75 -3.88
CA LEU A 15 -28.49 2.72 -3.02
C LEU A 15 -29.91 2.34 -3.48
N VAL A 16 -30.15 1.06 -3.69
CA VAL A 16 -31.46 0.49 -4.02
C VAL A 16 -32.00 -0.37 -2.87
N THR A 17 -31.14 -0.75 -1.93
CA THR A 17 -31.48 -1.40 -0.66
C THR A 17 -30.72 -0.74 0.48
N ALA A 18 -31.08 -1.08 1.71
CA ALA A 18 -30.17 -0.85 2.84
C ALA A 18 -28.85 -1.64 2.66
N ILE A 19 -27.78 -1.22 3.31
CA ILE A 19 -26.50 -1.91 3.31
C ILE A 19 -26.24 -2.53 4.70
N PRO A 20 -26.03 -3.87 4.77
CA PRO A 20 -26.06 -4.85 3.66
C PRO A 20 -27.50 -5.13 3.19
N GLY A 21 -27.65 -5.41 1.87
CA GLY A 21 -28.91 -5.84 1.30
C GLY A 21 -29.21 -7.32 1.58
N PRO A 22 -30.44 -7.80 1.28
CA PRO A 22 -30.89 -9.13 1.67
C PRO A 22 -30.07 -10.27 1.02
N LYS A 23 -29.60 -10.11 -0.22
CA LYS A 23 -28.73 -11.11 -0.86
C LYS A 23 -27.36 -11.15 -0.21
N SER A 24 -26.79 -9.99 0.14
CA SER A 24 -25.52 -9.89 0.86
C SER A 24 -25.59 -10.53 2.24
N VAL A 25 -26.71 -10.36 2.97
CA VAL A 25 -26.96 -11.05 4.24
C VAL A 25 -26.99 -12.57 4.06
N ALA A 26 -27.72 -13.07 3.08
CA ALA A 26 -27.77 -14.50 2.79
C ALA A 26 -26.40 -15.08 2.38
N MET A 27 -25.63 -14.33 1.57
CA MET A 27 -24.28 -14.71 1.17
C MET A 27 -23.32 -14.73 2.38
N HIS A 28 -23.50 -13.82 3.34
CA HIS A 28 -22.70 -13.80 4.55
C HIS A 28 -22.91 -15.05 5.42
N GLU A 29 -24.13 -15.58 5.51
CA GLU A 29 -24.39 -16.85 6.19
C GLU A 29 -23.72 -18.04 5.50
N ARG A 30 -23.65 -18.06 4.17
CA ARG A 30 -22.88 -19.05 3.41
C ARG A 30 -21.38 -18.94 3.69
N ARG A 31 -20.85 -17.69 3.72
CA ARG A 31 -19.44 -17.41 4.04
C ARG A 31 -19.05 -17.99 5.39
N LYS A 32 -19.86 -17.79 6.44
CA LYS A 32 -19.57 -18.31 7.79
C LYS A 32 -19.35 -19.83 7.82
N LYS A 33 -19.97 -20.55 6.88
CA LYS A 33 -19.86 -22.02 6.81
C LYS A 33 -18.64 -22.51 5.99
N SER A 34 -18.06 -21.64 5.12
CA SER A 34 -17.08 -22.06 4.13
C SER A 34 -15.74 -21.34 4.23
N VAL A 35 -15.69 -20.18 4.86
CA VAL A 35 -14.49 -19.33 4.94
C VAL A 35 -14.02 -19.27 6.39
N SER A 36 -12.71 -19.44 6.59
CA SER A 36 -12.11 -19.33 7.93
C SER A 36 -12.49 -18.01 8.62
N ALA A 37 -12.85 -18.08 9.89
CA ALA A 37 -13.19 -16.93 10.72
C ALA A 37 -12.02 -15.95 10.88
N GLY A 38 -10.77 -16.39 10.69
CA GLY A 38 -9.59 -15.53 10.70
C GLY A 38 -9.54 -14.49 9.56
N LEU A 39 -10.32 -14.70 8.48
CA LEU A 39 -10.49 -13.70 7.42
C LEU A 39 -11.65 -12.77 7.77
N THR A 40 -11.33 -11.59 8.31
CA THR A 40 -12.33 -10.59 8.66
C THR A 40 -12.90 -9.87 7.43
N GLN A 41 -14.07 -9.27 7.59
CA GLN A 41 -14.76 -8.51 6.56
C GLN A 41 -15.14 -7.14 7.14
N GLY A 42 -14.54 -6.08 6.60
CA GLY A 42 -14.78 -4.71 7.07
C GLY A 42 -16.09 -4.11 6.56
N PHE A 43 -16.56 -4.58 5.41
CA PHE A 43 -17.80 -4.10 4.77
C PHE A 43 -18.62 -5.31 4.27
N PRO A 44 -19.80 -5.59 4.83
CA PRO A 44 -20.51 -6.86 4.62
C PRO A 44 -21.37 -6.88 3.36
N VAL A 45 -20.83 -6.43 2.23
CA VAL A 45 -21.44 -6.53 0.90
C VAL A 45 -20.65 -7.50 0.03
N TYR A 46 -21.27 -8.02 -1.02
CA TYR A 46 -20.63 -8.94 -1.96
C TYR A 46 -20.69 -8.33 -3.35
N ILE A 47 -19.53 -8.08 -3.94
CA ILE A 47 -19.40 -7.38 -5.21
C ILE A 47 -19.63 -8.34 -6.37
N GLU A 48 -20.45 -7.91 -7.34
CA GLU A 48 -20.74 -8.62 -8.58
C GLU A 48 -19.94 -8.03 -9.75
N ARG A 49 -19.81 -6.69 -9.79
CA ARG A 49 -19.14 -5.94 -10.85
C ARG A 49 -18.45 -4.71 -10.29
N ALA A 50 -17.47 -4.19 -11.03
CA ALA A 50 -16.82 -2.93 -10.68
C ALA A 50 -16.31 -2.22 -11.94
N GLU A 51 -16.35 -0.88 -11.95
CA GLU A 51 -15.83 -0.05 -13.02
C GLU A 51 -15.32 1.29 -12.45
N GLY A 52 -14.11 1.70 -12.82
CA GLY A 52 -13.51 2.93 -12.29
C GLY A 52 -13.46 2.93 -10.75
N ALA A 53 -14.19 3.84 -10.14
CA ALA A 53 -14.32 3.97 -8.68
C ALA A 53 -15.67 3.44 -8.13
N ILE A 54 -16.51 2.80 -8.96
CA ILE A 54 -17.82 2.28 -8.55
C ILE A 54 -17.80 0.75 -8.50
N LEU A 55 -18.28 0.22 -7.37
CA LEU A 55 -18.53 -1.20 -7.16
C LEU A 55 -20.04 -1.42 -7.16
N GLN A 56 -20.52 -2.45 -7.86
CA GLN A 56 -21.91 -2.90 -7.77
C GLN A 56 -21.98 -4.19 -6.96
N ASP A 57 -22.79 -4.17 -5.89
CA ASP A 57 -23.03 -5.37 -5.10
C ASP A 57 -24.12 -6.26 -5.71
N ILE A 58 -24.25 -7.48 -5.19
CA ILE A 58 -25.25 -8.48 -5.65
C ILE A 58 -26.71 -8.05 -5.36
N ASP A 59 -26.92 -7.04 -4.54
CA ASP A 59 -28.22 -6.44 -4.24
C ASP A 59 -28.55 -5.30 -5.21
N GLY A 60 -27.59 -4.89 -6.07
CA GLY A 60 -27.74 -3.84 -7.07
C GLY A 60 -27.37 -2.43 -6.56
N ASN A 61 -26.83 -2.30 -5.34
CA ASN A 61 -26.30 -1.04 -4.86
C ASN A 61 -25.00 -0.69 -5.60
N ARG A 62 -24.86 0.57 -5.97
CA ARG A 62 -23.61 1.13 -6.51
C ARG A 62 -22.91 1.91 -5.41
N ILE A 63 -21.70 1.46 -5.10
CA ILE A 63 -20.91 1.87 -3.94
C ILE A 63 -19.65 2.58 -4.44
N LEU A 64 -19.34 3.72 -3.85
CA LEU A 64 -18.13 4.47 -4.17
C LEU A 64 -16.93 3.93 -3.38
N ASP A 65 -15.86 3.59 -4.07
CA ASP A 65 -14.64 3.04 -3.50
C ASP A 65 -13.60 4.15 -3.25
N LEU A 66 -13.43 4.55 -1.98
CA LEU A 66 -12.35 5.43 -1.55
C LEU A 66 -11.16 4.66 -0.93
N GLY A 67 -11.10 3.34 -1.13
CA GLY A 67 -10.08 2.47 -0.55
C GLY A 67 -9.25 1.70 -1.57
N SER A 68 -9.70 1.58 -2.83
CA SER A 68 -9.01 0.86 -3.93
C SER A 68 -8.52 -0.53 -3.54
N GLY A 69 -9.31 -1.29 -2.76
CA GLY A 69 -8.86 -2.60 -2.27
C GLY A 69 -7.57 -2.53 -1.41
N ILE A 70 -7.38 -1.46 -0.65
CA ILE A 70 -6.17 -1.09 0.11
C ILE A 70 -5.00 -0.72 -0.84
N ALA A 71 -5.20 0.32 -1.65
CA ALA A 71 -4.23 0.86 -2.62
C ALA A 71 -3.83 -0.12 -3.75
N VAL A 72 -4.67 -1.07 -4.10
CA VAL A 72 -4.37 -2.09 -5.13
C VAL A 72 -4.87 -1.66 -6.51
N THR A 73 -6.13 -1.24 -6.63
CA THR A 73 -6.73 -0.83 -7.91
C THR A 73 -6.46 0.66 -8.19
N THR A 74 -5.18 1.03 -8.22
CA THR A 74 -4.73 2.42 -8.36
C THR A 74 -5.27 3.09 -9.63
N ILE A 75 -5.31 2.38 -10.75
CA ILE A 75 -5.84 2.88 -12.03
C ILE A 75 -7.36 2.71 -12.18
N GLY A 76 -8.06 2.22 -11.13
CA GLY A 76 -9.49 1.89 -11.17
C GLY A 76 -9.78 0.44 -11.53
N HIS A 77 -11.07 0.08 -11.45
CA HIS A 77 -11.56 -1.25 -11.80
C HIS A 77 -11.88 -1.35 -13.28
N ALA A 78 -11.71 -2.56 -13.85
CA ALA A 78 -12.10 -2.94 -15.21
C ALA A 78 -11.59 -1.97 -16.31
N VAL A 79 -10.36 -1.48 -16.16
CA VAL A 79 -9.73 -0.58 -17.15
C VAL A 79 -9.58 -1.31 -18.48
N PRO A 80 -10.11 -0.78 -19.60
CA PRO A 80 -10.18 -1.50 -20.88
C PRO A 80 -8.82 -2.00 -21.38
N GLU A 81 -7.76 -1.20 -21.25
CA GLU A 81 -6.41 -1.55 -21.68
C GLU A 81 -5.83 -2.73 -20.89
N LEU A 82 -6.11 -2.77 -19.58
CA LEU A 82 -5.71 -3.89 -18.72
C LEU A 82 -6.52 -5.15 -19.05
N VAL A 83 -7.83 -5.02 -19.22
CA VAL A 83 -8.71 -6.15 -19.59
C VAL A 83 -8.29 -6.75 -20.92
N ALA A 84 -7.97 -5.91 -21.92
CA ALA A 84 -7.54 -6.39 -23.24
C ALA A 84 -6.22 -7.18 -23.13
N ALA A 85 -5.18 -6.61 -22.50
CA ALA A 85 -3.87 -7.26 -22.34
C ALA A 85 -3.96 -8.60 -21.62
N VAL A 86 -4.72 -8.63 -20.51
CA VAL A 86 -4.93 -9.86 -19.72
C VAL A 86 -5.69 -10.92 -20.53
N SER A 87 -6.74 -10.52 -21.27
CA SER A 87 -7.53 -11.45 -22.05
C SER A 87 -6.73 -12.06 -23.21
N GLU A 88 -5.90 -11.29 -23.88
CA GLU A 88 -4.98 -11.74 -24.91
C GLU A 88 -3.97 -12.75 -24.34
N GLN A 89 -3.29 -12.42 -23.27
CA GLN A 89 -2.32 -13.31 -22.65
C GLN A 89 -2.93 -14.62 -22.14
N VAL A 90 -4.15 -14.58 -21.59
CA VAL A 90 -4.84 -15.81 -21.15
C VAL A 90 -5.19 -16.71 -22.34
N ALA A 91 -5.46 -16.13 -23.51
CA ALA A 91 -5.72 -16.91 -24.73
C ALA A 91 -4.45 -17.58 -25.27
N ASP A 92 -3.27 -16.96 -25.07
CA ASP A 92 -1.99 -17.52 -25.55
C ASP A 92 -1.45 -18.59 -24.59
N PHE A 93 -1.12 -18.22 -23.37
CA PHE A 93 -0.72 -19.15 -22.30
C PHE A 93 -0.78 -18.47 -20.94
N THR A 94 -1.04 -19.28 -19.89
CA THR A 94 -1.22 -18.78 -18.54
C THR A 94 -0.01 -19.04 -17.61
N HIS A 95 0.86 -19.99 -17.96
CA HIS A 95 1.98 -20.39 -17.10
C HIS A 95 2.95 -21.32 -17.81
N THR A 96 4.24 -21.02 -17.69
CA THR A 96 5.33 -21.93 -18.11
C THR A 96 6.43 -22.05 -17.06
N CYS A 97 6.33 -21.31 -15.94
CA CYS A 97 7.37 -21.07 -14.95
C CYS A 97 8.61 -20.40 -15.56
N PHE A 98 8.82 -19.11 -15.29
CA PHE A 98 9.91 -18.32 -15.89
C PHE A 98 11.29 -18.98 -15.73
N MET A 99 11.54 -19.64 -14.60
CA MET A 99 12.80 -20.36 -14.33
C MET A 99 12.97 -21.63 -15.19
N VAL A 100 11.91 -22.13 -15.84
CA VAL A 100 11.96 -23.33 -16.70
C VAL A 100 11.91 -22.93 -18.16
N THR A 101 10.93 -22.11 -18.54
CA THR A 101 10.74 -21.61 -19.90
C THR A 101 10.40 -20.12 -19.84
N PRO A 102 11.41 -19.25 -20.02
CA PRO A 102 11.23 -17.80 -19.89
C PRO A 102 10.34 -17.21 -21.00
N TYR A 103 9.79 -16.03 -20.74
CA TYR A 103 8.94 -15.26 -21.64
C TYR A 103 9.24 -13.77 -21.53
N GLU A 104 8.94 -13.02 -22.60
CA GLU A 104 9.35 -11.63 -22.78
C GLU A 104 8.74 -10.68 -21.74
N SER A 105 7.44 -10.83 -21.44
CA SER A 105 6.73 -9.92 -20.53
C SER A 105 7.34 -9.84 -19.12
N TYR A 106 7.99 -10.88 -18.63
CA TYR A 106 8.73 -10.82 -17.37
C TYR A 106 9.94 -9.89 -17.47
N ILE A 107 10.68 -9.97 -18.59
CA ILE A 107 11.86 -9.14 -18.85
C ILE A 107 11.45 -7.70 -18.96
N GLU A 108 10.42 -7.40 -19.77
CA GLU A 108 9.88 -6.05 -19.95
C GLU A 108 9.43 -5.40 -18.63
N VAL A 109 8.77 -6.15 -17.73
CA VAL A 109 8.43 -5.65 -16.39
C VAL A 109 9.67 -5.29 -15.60
N CYS A 110 10.71 -6.12 -15.64
CA CYS A 110 11.97 -5.84 -14.94
C CYS A 110 12.69 -4.61 -15.52
N GLU A 111 12.66 -4.42 -16.84
CA GLU A 111 13.17 -3.23 -17.52
C GLU A 111 12.41 -1.97 -17.12
N GLU A 112 11.07 -2.03 -17.14
CA GLU A 112 10.21 -0.92 -16.70
C GLU A 112 10.43 -0.56 -15.24
N LEU A 113 10.53 -1.54 -14.33
CA LEU A 113 10.84 -1.31 -12.92
C LEU A 113 12.21 -0.66 -12.75
N SER A 114 13.22 -1.08 -13.53
CA SER A 114 14.56 -0.48 -13.51
C SER A 114 14.54 0.97 -13.98
N ASN A 115 13.70 1.29 -14.99
CA ASN A 115 13.58 2.63 -15.56
C ASN A 115 12.87 3.62 -14.61
N ILE A 116 11.81 3.18 -13.91
CA ILE A 116 11.04 4.06 -13.02
C ILE A 116 11.61 4.15 -11.60
N THR A 117 12.43 3.19 -11.17
CA THR A 117 13.08 3.20 -9.84
C THR A 117 14.17 4.29 -9.76
N PRO A 118 14.23 5.10 -8.68
CA PRO A 118 15.19 6.18 -8.54
C PRO A 118 16.66 5.74 -8.63
N GLY A 119 17.51 6.68 -9.02
CA GLY A 119 18.96 6.49 -9.19
C GLY A 119 19.38 6.08 -10.59
N THR A 120 20.64 6.39 -10.94
CA THR A 120 21.23 6.17 -12.27
C THR A 120 22.15 4.94 -12.33
N HIS A 121 22.31 4.25 -11.20
CA HIS A 121 23.10 3.02 -11.13
C HIS A 121 22.39 1.85 -11.87
N ALA A 122 23.16 0.84 -12.27
CA ALA A 122 22.60 -0.39 -12.86
C ALA A 122 21.67 -1.09 -11.85
N LYS A 123 20.50 -1.50 -12.31
CA LYS A 123 19.47 -2.17 -11.51
C LYS A 123 19.06 -3.48 -12.16
N THR A 124 18.67 -4.44 -11.34
CA THR A 124 17.98 -5.66 -11.76
C THR A 124 16.79 -5.92 -10.83
N SER A 125 15.85 -6.73 -11.30
CA SER A 125 14.62 -7.03 -10.57
C SER A 125 14.37 -8.53 -10.49
N ALA A 126 13.66 -8.95 -9.45
CA ALA A 126 13.08 -10.28 -9.31
C ALA A 126 11.61 -10.15 -8.95
N LEU A 127 10.74 -10.95 -9.59
CA LEU A 127 9.29 -10.87 -9.42
C LEU A 127 8.75 -12.03 -8.58
N PHE A 128 7.74 -11.72 -7.76
CA PHE A 128 7.08 -12.63 -6.83
C PHE A 128 5.56 -12.40 -6.89
N ASN A 129 4.78 -13.04 -5.98
CA ASN A 129 3.31 -12.98 -6.03
C ASN A 129 2.71 -11.98 -5.05
N SER A 130 3.37 -11.74 -3.92
CA SER A 130 2.83 -10.89 -2.84
C SER A 130 3.89 -9.96 -2.26
N GLY A 131 3.45 -8.85 -1.64
CA GLY A 131 4.36 -7.94 -0.94
C GLY A 131 5.16 -8.62 0.16
N ALA A 132 4.58 -9.58 0.87
CA ALA A 132 5.29 -10.35 1.89
C ALA A 132 6.47 -11.14 1.26
N GLU A 133 6.27 -11.78 0.11
CA GLU A 133 7.36 -12.47 -0.61
C GLU A 133 8.45 -11.49 -1.07
N ALA A 134 8.07 -10.31 -1.58
CA ALA A 134 9.04 -9.29 -1.95
C ALA A 134 9.89 -8.85 -0.76
N VAL A 135 9.28 -8.57 0.39
CA VAL A 135 10.01 -8.19 1.62
C VAL A 135 10.90 -9.33 2.12
N GLU A 136 10.40 -10.57 2.17
CA GLU A 136 11.21 -11.76 2.55
C GLU A 136 12.45 -11.89 1.67
N ASN A 137 12.31 -11.72 0.35
CA ASN A 137 13.42 -11.82 -0.58
C ASN A 137 14.35 -10.60 -0.51
N ALA A 138 13.87 -9.39 -0.31
CA ALA A 138 14.71 -8.21 -0.10
C ALA A 138 15.63 -8.38 1.12
N VAL A 139 15.09 -8.87 2.24
CA VAL A 139 15.88 -9.18 3.45
C VAL A 139 16.88 -10.32 3.19
N LYS A 140 16.46 -11.36 2.47
CA LYS A 140 17.35 -12.48 2.10
C LYS A 140 18.53 -12.01 1.25
N ILE A 141 18.28 -11.16 0.26
CA ILE A 141 19.32 -10.56 -0.60
C ILE A 141 20.28 -9.72 0.24
N ALA A 142 19.75 -8.83 1.09
CA ALA A 142 20.57 -7.95 1.92
C ALA A 142 21.48 -8.72 2.89
N ARG A 143 20.94 -9.75 3.55
CA ARG A 143 21.73 -10.62 4.44
C ARG A 143 22.86 -11.33 3.69
N LEU A 144 22.57 -11.87 2.51
CA LEU A 144 23.58 -12.55 1.70
C LEU A 144 24.67 -11.58 1.21
N ALA A 145 24.26 -10.45 0.63
CA ALA A 145 25.20 -9.47 0.06
C ALA A 145 26.12 -8.83 1.10
N THR A 146 25.62 -8.61 2.33
CA THR A 146 26.41 -7.99 3.40
C THR A 146 27.14 -9.00 4.30
N GLY A 147 26.73 -10.26 4.32
CA GLY A 147 27.19 -11.26 5.29
C GLY A 147 26.76 -10.96 6.73
N ARG A 148 25.82 -10.03 6.95
CA ARG A 148 25.31 -9.60 8.25
C ARG A 148 23.89 -10.14 8.48
N GLN A 149 23.37 -10.07 9.72
CA GLN A 149 22.09 -10.71 10.06
C GLN A 149 21.01 -9.75 10.52
N ALA A 150 21.35 -8.70 11.25
CA ALA A 150 20.38 -7.81 11.87
C ALA A 150 19.61 -6.98 10.83
N VAL A 151 18.30 -6.87 11.02
CA VAL A 151 17.40 -6.03 10.19
C VAL A 151 16.76 -4.98 11.10
N ILE A 152 16.93 -3.73 10.73
CA ILE A 152 16.29 -2.60 11.42
C ILE A 152 14.95 -2.33 10.77
N VAL A 153 13.90 -2.21 11.61
CA VAL A 153 12.54 -1.80 11.24
C VAL A 153 12.04 -0.73 12.20
N PHE A 154 10.87 -0.17 11.95
CA PHE A 154 10.36 0.97 12.71
C PHE A 154 9.04 0.66 13.44
N ASP A 155 8.76 1.45 14.48
CA ASP A 155 7.45 1.45 15.12
C ASP A 155 6.37 1.77 14.08
N HIS A 156 5.17 1.26 14.31
CA HIS A 156 4.00 1.40 13.42
C HIS A 156 4.10 0.68 12.08
N ALA A 157 5.25 0.10 11.69
CA ALA A 157 5.46 -0.54 10.39
C ALA A 157 4.59 -1.77 10.16
N TYR A 158 4.26 -1.99 8.87
CA TYR A 158 3.59 -3.19 8.39
C TYR A 158 4.28 -3.73 7.13
N HIS A 159 4.80 -4.96 7.19
CA HIS A 159 5.55 -5.57 6.10
C HIS A 159 4.98 -6.91 5.62
N GLY A 160 3.91 -7.39 6.21
CA GLY A 160 3.24 -8.63 5.79
C GLY A 160 2.85 -9.57 6.93
N ARG A 161 2.43 -10.80 6.57
CA ARG A 161 1.88 -11.81 7.48
C ARG A 161 2.54 -13.19 7.35
N THR A 162 3.73 -13.31 6.75
CA THR A 162 4.59 -14.50 6.83
C THR A 162 5.44 -14.44 8.10
N ASN A 163 6.16 -15.50 8.44
CA ASN A 163 6.88 -15.56 9.71
C ASN A 163 7.88 -14.42 9.89
N LEU A 164 8.74 -14.14 8.88
CA LEU A 164 9.68 -13.02 8.95
C LEU A 164 8.93 -11.68 8.87
N THR A 165 7.98 -11.52 7.96
CA THR A 165 7.28 -10.23 7.83
C THR A 165 6.40 -9.90 9.04
N MET A 166 5.89 -10.89 9.78
CA MET A 166 5.27 -10.67 11.10
C MET A 166 6.30 -10.19 12.13
N ALA A 167 7.53 -10.71 12.13
CA ALA A 167 8.59 -10.18 12.99
C ALA A 167 8.89 -8.71 12.68
N LEU A 168 8.93 -8.35 11.39
CA LEU A 168 9.17 -6.99 10.90
C LEU A 168 7.98 -6.04 11.18
N THR A 169 6.73 -6.54 11.20
CA THR A 169 5.51 -5.76 11.47
C THR A 169 5.43 -5.36 12.94
N ALA A 170 5.01 -4.11 13.23
CA ALA A 170 4.98 -3.57 14.59
C ALA A 170 3.77 -4.04 15.40
N LYS A 171 2.56 -3.83 14.86
CA LYS A 171 1.29 -4.01 15.58
C LYS A 171 1.03 -5.48 15.91
N ASN A 172 0.75 -5.79 17.21
CA ASN A 172 0.42 -7.13 17.65
C ASN A 172 -0.95 -7.59 17.10
N MET A 173 -2.03 -7.03 17.61
CA MET A 173 -3.38 -7.31 17.08
C MET A 173 -3.67 -6.45 15.84
N PRO A 174 -4.20 -7.04 14.75
CA PRO A 174 -4.58 -8.44 14.56
C PRO A 174 -3.48 -9.31 13.91
N TYR A 175 -2.24 -8.84 13.77
CA TYR A 175 -1.26 -9.42 12.84
C TYR A 175 -0.41 -10.54 13.43
N LYS A 176 -0.06 -10.48 14.72
CA LYS A 176 0.98 -11.32 15.33
C LYS A 176 0.52 -12.12 16.55
N ASP A 177 -0.60 -11.75 17.15
CA ASP A 177 -1.00 -12.31 18.44
C ASP A 177 -1.05 -13.86 18.41
N ARG A 178 -0.22 -14.49 19.23
CA ARG A 178 -0.09 -15.96 19.39
C ARG A 178 0.38 -16.73 18.13
N PHE A 179 0.94 -16.06 17.12
CA PHE A 179 1.49 -16.74 15.93
C PHE A 179 2.99 -17.05 16.03
N GLY A 180 3.66 -16.68 17.14
CA GLY A 180 5.09 -16.96 17.34
C GLY A 180 5.40 -18.45 17.49
N PRO A 181 6.71 -18.82 17.48
CA PRO A 181 7.86 -17.93 17.46
C PRO A 181 8.10 -17.28 16.09
N PHE A 182 8.62 -16.06 16.11
CA PHE A 182 8.96 -15.29 14.90
C PHE A 182 10.45 -15.41 14.55
N ALA A 183 10.80 -15.00 13.32
CA ALA A 183 12.19 -14.91 12.88
C ALA A 183 12.99 -13.94 13.76
N GLY A 184 14.24 -14.33 14.10
CA GLY A 184 15.14 -13.53 14.92
C GLY A 184 15.88 -12.45 14.12
N GLU A 185 16.76 -11.73 14.84
CA GLU A 185 17.61 -10.65 14.32
C GLU A 185 16.83 -9.50 13.69
N VAL A 186 15.68 -9.16 14.29
CA VAL A 186 14.84 -8.02 13.92
C VAL A 186 14.81 -7.02 15.08
N TYR A 187 15.25 -5.81 14.82
CA TYR A 187 15.38 -4.75 15.82
C TYR A 187 14.51 -3.55 15.45
N ARG A 188 13.67 -3.12 16.39
CA ARG A 188 12.68 -2.07 16.14
C ARG A 188 13.16 -0.74 16.71
N MET A 189 13.11 0.30 15.87
CA MET A 189 13.49 1.67 16.20
C MET A 189 12.28 2.60 16.20
N PRO A 190 12.34 3.72 16.94
CA PRO A 190 11.28 4.71 16.90
C PRO A 190 11.19 5.37 15.53
N MET A 191 9.96 5.45 14.99
CA MET A 191 9.65 6.19 13.76
C MET A 191 9.61 7.68 14.02
N SER A 192 9.86 8.50 13.00
CA SER A 192 9.50 9.92 13.01
C SER A 192 7.99 10.06 12.91
N TYR A 193 7.36 10.60 13.94
CA TYR A 193 5.91 10.83 13.99
C TYR A 193 5.62 12.26 14.45
N PRO A 194 5.74 13.27 13.55
CA PRO A 194 5.74 14.68 13.92
C PRO A 194 4.54 15.11 14.76
N PHE A 195 3.35 14.58 14.45
CA PHE A 195 2.16 14.88 15.23
C PHE A 195 2.29 14.43 16.70
N GLN A 196 2.93 13.30 16.96
CA GLN A 196 3.05 12.74 18.30
C GLN A 196 4.28 13.24 19.04
N ASP A 197 5.47 13.19 18.42
CA ASP A 197 6.75 13.47 19.08
C ASP A 197 7.26 14.92 18.88
N GLY A 198 6.77 15.62 17.84
CA GLY A 198 7.16 17.01 17.56
C GLY A 198 8.62 17.19 17.16
N LEU A 199 9.33 16.11 16.85
CA LEU A 199 10.75 16.16 16.48
C LEU A 199 10.93 16.55 15.00
N SER A 200 12.01 17.27 14.72
CA SER A 200 12.51 17.42 13.35
C SER A 200 12.98 16.08 12.78
N GLY A 201 13.12 16.00 11.44
CA GLY A 201 13.60 14.79 10.79
C GLY A 201 15.00 14.39 11.26
N GLN A 202 15.89 15.35 11.42
CA GLN A 202 17.25 15.13 11.92
C GLN A 202 17.28 14.61 13.36
N GLU A 203 16.47 15.19 14.26
CA GLU A 203 16.40 14.74 15.65
C GLU A 203 15.80 13.32 15.75
N ALA A 204 14.74 13.03 15.00
CA ALA A 204 14.15 11.71 14.96
C ALA A 204 15.12 10.66 14.39
N ALA A 205 15.85 11.00 13.31
CA ALA A 205 16.87 10.13 12.73
C ALA A 205 18.03 9.91 13.71
N ALA A 206 18.53 10.96 14.34
CA ALA A 206 19.60 10.85 15.34
C ALA A 206 19.21 9.95 16.52
N ARG A 207 17.94 10.04 16.98
CA ARG A 207 17.38 9.15 18.01
C ARG A 207 17.43 7.68 17.57
N ALA A 208 16.95 7.38 16.36
CA ALA A 208 16.94 6.01 15.83
C ALA A 208 18.38 5.49 15.61
N ILE A 209 19.23 6.28 14.98
CA ILE A 209 20.63 5.92 14.71
C ILE A 209 21.38 5.62 16.02
N LYS A 210 21.24 6.48 17.03
CA LYS A 210 21.87 6.24 18.36
C LYS A 210 21.43 4.91 18.95
N MET A 211 20.16 4.55 18.84
CA MET A 211 19.66 3.26 19.32
C MET A 211 20.24 2.09 18.52
N ILE A 212 20.33 2.21 17.19
CA ILE A 212 20.97 1.20 16.35
C ILE A 212 22.42 0.97 16.78
N GLU A 213 23.19 2.04 16.90
CA GLU A 213 24.61 1.97 17.26
C GLU A 213 24.87 1.38 18.64
N THR A 214 24.01 1.73 19.61
CA THR A 214 24.19 1.30 21.01
C THR A 214 23.63 -0.08 21.33
N GLN A 215 22.57 -0.53 20.63
CA GLN A 215 21.89 -1.78 20.94
C GLN A 215 22.27 -2.91 19.97
N VAL A 216 22.58 -2.59 18.71
CA VAL A 216 22.84 -3.58 17.64
C VAL A 216 24.29 -3.51 17.16
N GLY A 217 24.81 -2.30 16.98
CA GLY A 217 26.10 -2.02 16.34
C GLY A 217 26.00 -2.05 14.82
N ALA A 218 26.42 -0.98 14.16
CA ALA A 218 26.30 -0.78 12.71
C ALA A 218 26.91 -1.96 11.90
N GLY A 219 28.02 -2.56 12.38
CA GLY A 219 28.68 -3.68 11.75
C GLY A 219 27.88 -4.98 11.70
N ASN A 220 26.82 -5.12 12.48
CA ASN A 220 25.93 -6.29 12.51
C ASN A 220 24.70 -6.13 11.61
N VAL A 221 24.41 -4.88 11.19
CA VAL A 221 23.17 -4.55 10.45
C VAL A 221 23.34 -4.88 8.97
N ALA A 222 22.50 -5.80 8.48
CA ALA A 222 22.38 -6.15 7.07
C ALA A 222 21.56 -5.11 6.30
N ALA A 223 20.41 -4.73 6.86
CA ALA A 223 19.47 -3.84 6.22
C ALA A 223 18.73 -2.94 7.19
N LEU A 224 18.34 -1.77 6.70
CA LEU A 224 17.32 -0.90 7.26
C LEU A 224 16.13 -0.94 6.31
N LEU A 225 15.00 -1.47 6.77
CA LEU A 225 13.75 -1.60 6.01
C LEU A 225 12.72 -0.60 6.54
N ILE A 226 12.19 0.23 5.66
CA ILE A 226 11.24 1.28 6.03
C ILE A 226 10.18 1.51 4.95
N GLU A 227 8.92 1.72 5.37
CA GLU A 227 7.91 2.35 4.53
C GLU A 227 8.19 3.86 4.52
N PRO A 228 8.43 4.50 3.36
CA PRO A 228 8.68 5.97 3.32
C PRO A 228 7.50 6.79 3.85
N ILE A 229 6.28 6.30 3.64
CA ILE A 229 5.05 6.73 4.31
C ILE A 229 4.40 5.45 4.84
N GLN A 230 4.24 5.35 6.15
CA GLN A 230 3.71 4.14 6.77
C GLN A 230 2.22 3.97 6.51
N GLY A 231 1.84 2.89 5.79
CA GLY A 231 0.45 2.64 5.39
C GLY A 231 -0.44 2.22 6.55
N GLU A 232 -0.31 0.99 7.00
CA GLU A 232 -1.16 0.42 8.07
C GLU A 232 -0.92 1.10 9.43
N GLY A 233 0.25 1.67 9.64
CA GLY A 233 0.60 2.46 10.82
C GLY A 233 -0.22 3.74 11.00
N GLY A 234 -0.86 4.24 9.93
CA GLY A 234 -1.73 5.41 9.98
C GLY A 234 -1.35 6.53 9.01
N PHE A 235 -0.81 6.22 7.84
CA PHE A 235 -0.31 7.18 6.85
C PHE A 235 0.66 8.18 7.46
N ILE A 236 1.57 7.65 8.31
CA ILE A 236 2.57 8.47 8.99
C ILE A 236 3.58 8.96 7.96
N VAL A 237 3.59 10.26 7.73
CA VAL A 237 4.60 10.95 6.93
C VAL A 237 5.70 11.41 7.88
N PRO A 238 6.95 10.93 7.72
CA PRO A 238 8.04 11.37 8.57
C PRO A 238 8.34 12.86 8.39
N ALA A 239 8.93 13.49 9.39
CA ALA A 239 9.39 14.87 9.28
C ALA A 239 10.46 14.99 8.18
N PRO A 240 10.47 16.10 7.41
CA PRO A 240 11.46 16.31 6.35
C PRO A 240 12.90 16.15 6.88
N GLY A 241 13.73 15.44 6.11
CA GLY A 241 15.12 15.13 6.46
C GLY A 241 15.31 13.83 7.25
N PHE A 242 14.23 13.14 7.67
CA PHE A 242 14.35 11.85 8.35
C PHE A 242 14.89 10.75 7.43
N LEU A 243 14.27 10.57 6.27
CA LEU A 243 14.70 9.56 5.30
C LEU A 243 16.10 9.85 4.72
N PRO A 244 16.44 11.09 4.33
CA PRO A 244 17.80 11.44 3.90
C PRO A 244 18.86 11.13 4.94
N ALA A 245 18.63 11.48 6.22
CA ALA A 245 19.59 11.20 7.29
C ALA A 245 19.83 9.71 7.53
N LEU A 246 18.75 8.89 7.46
CA LEU A 246 18.87 7.43 7.52
C LEU A 246 19.63 6.86 6.30
N SER A 247 19.35 7.37 5.10
CA SER A 247 20.02 6.96 3.87
C SER A 247 21.52 7.30 3.89
N GLU A 248 21.89 8.47 4.39
CA GLU A 248 23.31 8.83 4.58
C GLU A 248 23.99 7.88 5.57
N TRP A 249 23.36 7.61 6.72
CA TRP A 249 23.90 6.71 7.72
C TRP A 249 24.08 5.28 7.18
N THR A 250 23.09 4.75 6.44
CA THR A 250 23.19 3.40 5.85
C THR A 250 24.32 3.31 4.84
N THR A 251 24.43 4.29 3.94
CA THR A 251 25.52 4.38 2.96
C THR A 251 26.90 4.39 3.63
N LYS A 252 27.06 5.23 4.66
CA LYS A 252 28.32 5.34 5.41
C LYS A 252 28.75 4.03 6.09
N ASN A 253 27.78 3.21 6.50
CA ASN A 253 28.04 1.98 7.26
C ASN A 253 27.92 0.70 6.41
N GLY A 254 27.70 0.81 5.09
CA GLY A 254 27.49 -0.33 4.21
C GLY A 254 26.27 -1.17 4.63
N VAL A 255 25.22 -0.53 5.10
CA VAL A 255 23.92 -1.12 5.43
C VAL A 255 23.00 -0.94 4.24
N VAL A 256 22.28 -1.99 3.84
CA VAL A 256 21.35 -1.93 2.70
C VAL A 256 20.10 -1.15 3.09
N PHE A 257 19.82 -0.02 2.41
CA PHE A 257 18.59 0.74 2.59
C PHE A 257 17.49 0.16 1.71
N ILE A 258 16.45 -0.43 2.32
CA ILE A 258 15.29 -1.01 1.63
C ILE A 258 14.07 -0.11 1.84
N ALA A 259 13.55 0.47 0.77
CA ALA A 259 12.29 1.19 0.80
C ALA A 259 11.13 0.22 0.49
N ASP A 260 10.24 0.03 1.46
CA ASP A 260 9.00 -0.71 1.24
C ASP A 260 7.94 0.22 0.64
N GLU A 261 7.88 0.23 -0.68
CA GLU A 261 6.95 1.06 -1.47
C GLU A 261 5.69 0.29 -1.91
N ILE A 262 5.39 -0.82 -1.26
CA ILE A 262 4.24 -1.68 -1.59
C ILE A 262 2.93 -0.90 -1.54
N GLN A 263 2.79 0.04 -0.60
CA GLN A 263 1.55 0.83 -0.47
C GLN A 263 1.70 2.26 -0.99
N SER A 264 2.88 2.85 -0.91
CA SER A 264 3.17 4.25 -1.24
C SER A 264 3.61 4.46 -2.69
N GLY A 265 4.09 3.43 -3.36
CA GLY A 265 4.59 3.49 -4.73
C GLY A 265 3.50 3.54 -5.81
N PHE A 266 3.91 3.43 -7.05
CA PHE A 266 3.05 3.43 -8.25
C PHE A 266 2.11 4.64 -8.32
N GLY A 267 2.69 5.84 -8.20
CA GLY A 267 1.99 7.10 -8.39
C GLY A 267 1.07 7.51 -7.24
N ARG A 268 0.85 6.63 -6.26
CA ARG A 268 -0.09 6.85 -5.16
C ARG A 268 0.14 8.17 -4.42
N THR A 269 1.40 8.53 -4.21
CA THR A 269 1.77 9.75 -3.47
C THR A 269 2.05 10.97 -4.36
N GLY A 270 1.81 10.86 -5.67
CA GLY A 270 2.09 11.95 -6.62
C GLY A 270 3.50 11.94 -7.21
N GLU A 271 4.28 10.93 -6.91
CA GLU A 271 5.54 10.55 -7.57
C GLU A 271 5.50 9.04 -7.88
N TRP A 272 6.43 8.51 -8.69
CA TRP A 272 6.48 7.07 -8.93
C TRP A 272 6.66 6.32 -7.62
N PHE A 273 7.54 6.82 -6.74
CA PHE A 273 7.81 6.27 -5.41
C PHE A 273 7.83 7.38 -4.37
N ALA A 274 7.44 7.10 -3.14
CA ALA A 274 7.37 8.11 -2.10
C ALA A 274 8.75 8.63 -1.68
N VAL A 275 9.82 7.84 -1.86
CA VAL A 275 11.20 8.29 -1.63
C VAL A 275 11.62 9.43 -2.55
N ASP A 276 10.98 9.59 -3.71
CA ASP A 276 11.27 10.68 -4.66
C ASP A 276 10.98 12.07 -4.08
N HIS A 277 10.04 12.17 -3.13
CA HIS A 277 9.70 13.45 -2.47
C HIS A 277 10.85 14.11 -1.74
N GLU A 278 11.84 13.33 -1.29
CA GLU A 278 13.03 13.83 -0.60
C GLU A 278 14.33 13.49 -1.34
N GLY A 279 14.24 13.01 -2.59
CA GLY A 279 15.39 12.68 -3.42
C GLY A 279 16.22 11.51 -2.88
N VAL A 280 15.63 10.62 -2.08
CA VAL A 280 16.33 9.46 -1.53
C VAL A 280 16.43 8.38 -2.59
N VAL A 281 17.63 7.84 -2.78
CA VAL A 281 17.89 6.71 -3.68
C VAL A 281 18.19 5.47 -2.85
N PRO A 282 17.20 4.58 -2.65
CA PRO A 282 17.38 3.35 -1.89
C PRO A 282 18.26 2.34 -2.64
N ASP A 283 18.86 1.41 -1.90
CA ASP A 283 19.61 0.30 -2.50
C ASP A 283 18.67 -0.75 -3.09
N MET A 284 17.49 -0.93 -2.48
CA MET A 284 16.41 -1.79 -2.99
C MET A 284 15.03 -1.17 -2.70
N ILE A 285 14.08 -1.43 -3.60
CA ILE A 285 12.65 -1.10 -3.43
C ILE A 285 11.85 -2.39 -3.52
N THR A 286 10.88 -2.57 -2.60
CA THR A 286 9.84 -3.59 -2.72
C THR A 286 8.57 -2.99 -3.28
N THR A 287 7.95 -3.67 -4.25
CA THR A 287 6.73 -3.23 -4.95
C THR A 287 5.67 -4.33 -4.97
N ALA A 288 4.40 -3.95 -4.93
CA ALA A 288 3.24 -4.83 -5.10
C ALA A 288 1.98 -3.96 -5.33
N LYS A 289 0.81 -4.42 -4.87
CA LYS A 289 -0.47 -3.66 -4.88
C LYS A 289 -0.75 -2.95 -6.21
N GLY A 290 -0.45 -1.64 -6.30
CA GLY A 290 -0.68 -0.82 -7.48
C GLY A 290 0.06 -1.26 -8.75
N LEU A 291 1.05 -2.14 -8.63
CA LEU A 291 1.89 -2.62 -9.72
C LEU A 291 1.10 -3.28 -10.87
N ALA A 292 0.12 -4.13 -10.58
CA ALA A 292 -0.54 -4.96 -11.58
C ALA A 292 -2.09 -4.84 -11.59
N GLY A 293 -2.63 -3.68 -11.13
CA GLY A 293 -4.05 -3.33 -11.29
C GLY A 293 -5.06 -4.31 -10.70
N GLY A 294 -4.69 -5.03 -9.64
CA GLY A 294 -5.52 -6.03 -8.97
C GLY A 294 -5.02 -7.46 -9.12
N MET A 295 -4.09 -7.73 -10.05
CA MET A 295 -3.48 -9.04 -10.22
C MET A 295 -2.35 -9.25 -9.20
N PRO A 296 -2.14 -10.50 -8.68
CA PRO A 296 -1.12 -10.79 -7.69
C PRO A 296 0.29 -10.78 -8.31
N LEU A 297 0.98 -9.66 -8.16
CA LEU A 297 2.37 -9.46 -8.56
C LEU A 297 3.10 -8.60 -7.54
N SER A 298 4.36 -8.92 -7.29
CA SER A 298 5.28 -8.11 -6.52
C SER A 298 6.69 -8.21 -7.07
N GLY A 299 7.56 -7.28 -6.68
CA GLY A 299 8.94 -7.27 -7.13
C GLY A 299 9.88 -6.69 -6.10
N VAL A 300 11.14 -7.07 -6.23
CA VAL A 300 12.29 -6.41 -5.62
C VAL A 300 13.14 -5.87 -6.77
N THR A 301 13.35 -4.56 -6.78
CA THR A 301 14.25 -3.88 -7.72
C THR A 301 15.37 -3.23 -6.92
N GLY A 302 16.60 -3.47 -7.28
CA GLY A 302 17.72 -2.93 -6.52
C GLY A 302 19.00 -2.82 -7.34
N ARG A 303 20.06 -2.34 -6.68
CA ARG A 303 21.40 -2.26 -7.26
C ARG A 303 21.81 -3.61 -7.81
N ALA A 304 22.29 -3.64 -9.05
CA ALA A 304 22.63 -4.88 -9.74
C ALA A 304 23.69 -5.71 -8.96
N GLU A 305 24.64 -5.05 -8.30
CA GLU A 305 25.66 -5.73 -7.47
C GLU A 305 25.05 -6.44 -6.26
N LEU A 306 24.00 -5.91 -5.65
CA LEU A 306 23.29 -6.56 -4.53
C LEU A 306 22.39 -7.70 -5.03
N MET A 307 21.59 -7.42 -6.05
CA MET A 307 20.64 -8.39 -6.59
C MET A 307 21.35 -9.61 -7.17
N ASN A 308 22.47 -9.41 -7.87
CA ASN A 308 23.26 -10.46 -8.52
C ASN A 308 24.28 -11.13 -7.58
N ALA A 309 24.38 -10.72 -6.31
CA ALA A 309 25.15 -11.46 -5.31
C ALA A 309 24.53 -12.84 -4.99
N VAL A 310 23.23 -13.00 -5.27
CA VAL A 310 22.52 -14.26 -5.02
C VAL A 310 22.91 -15.28 -6.09
N HIS A 311 23.30 -16.47 -5.64
CA HIS A 311 23.68 -17.59 -6.51
C HIS A 311 22.48 -18.08 -7.35
N GLU A 312 22.76 -18.75 -8.47
CA GLU A 312 21.74 -19.36 -9.33
C GLU A 312 20.78 -20.25 -8.53
N GLY A 313 19.47 -20.11 -8.77
CA GLY A 313 18.42 -20.81 -8.02
C GLY A 313 18.17 -20.29 -6.61
N GLY A 314 18.88 -19.27 -6.16
CA GLY A 314 18.70 -18.66 -4.84
C GLY A 314 17.44 -17.79 -4.71
N LEU A 315 16.91 -17.27 -5.82
CA LEU A 315 15.63 -16.59 -5.91
C LEU A 315 14.68 -17.36 -6.82
N GLY A 316 13.38 -17.25 -6.57
CA GLY A 316 12.37 -17.85 -7.44
C GLY A 316 11.08 -18.19 -6.74
N GLY A 317 10.18 -18.75 -7.50
CA GLY A 317 8.84 -19.20 -7.10
C GLY A 317 8.07 -19.67 -8.32
N THR A 318 7.35 -20.78 -8.21
CA THR A 318 6.65 -21.39 -9.35
C THR A 318 5.76 -20.40 -10.10
N TYR A 319 5.07 -19.51 -9.40
CA TYR A 319 4.13 -18.52 -9.96
C TYR A 319 4.68 -17.09 -10.02
N GLY A 320 5.87 -16.84 -9.45
CA GLY A 320 6.44 -15.49 -9.40
C GLY A 320 6.65 -14.90 -10.79
N GLY A 321 6.10 -13.70 -11.03
CA GLY A 321 6.12 -13.07 -12.34
C GLY A 321 5.29 -13.82 -13.38
N ASN A 322 4.12 -14.34 -13.01
CA ASN A 322 3.20 -15.02 -13.94
C ASN A 322 2.94 -14.15 -15.18
N PRO A 323 2.90 -14.71 -16.41
CA PRO A 323 2.79 -13.93 -17.64
C PRO A 323 1.54 -13.04 -17.69
N VAL A 324 0.41 -13.53 -17.17
CA VAL A 324 -0.84 -12.76 -17.10
C VAL A 324 -0.69 -11.53 -16.19
N THR A 325 0.04 -11.68 -15.09
CA THR A 325 0.28 -10.56 -14.17
C THR A 325 1.37 -9.61 -14.67
N CYS A 326 2.31 -10.09 -15.48
CA CYS A 326 3.33 -9.25 -16.12
C CYS A 326 2.69 -8.33 -17.17
N VAL A 327 1.86 -8.85 -18.07
CA VAL A 327 1.17 -8.00 -19.06
C VAL A 327 0.20 -7.03 -18.38
N ALA A 328 -0.40 -7.41 -17.25
CA ALA A 328 -1.21 -6.51 -16.44
C ALA A 328 -0.37 -5.34 -15.89
N ALA A 329 0.84 -5.60 -15.38
CA ALA A 329 1.74 -4.56 -14.87
C ALA A 329 2.19 -3.61 -15.98
N LEU A 330 2.54 -4.13 -17.16
CA LEU A 330 2.89 -3.31 -18.32
C LEU A 330 1.71 -2.42 -18.75
N ALA A 331 0.48 -2.95 -18.74
CA ALA A 331 -0.72 -2.17 -19.03
C ALA A 331 -0.94 -1.06 -17.98
N VAL A 332 -0.73 -1.35 -16.68
CA VAL A 332 -0.82 -0.35 -15.61
C VAL A 332 0.17 0.79 -15.83
N ILE A 333 1.46 0.48 -16.06
CA ILE A 333 2.51 1.48 -16.25
C ILE A 333 2.18 2.36 -17.48
N ARG A 334 1.74 1.75 -18.57
CA ARG A 334 1.31 2.46 -19.78
C ARG A 334 0.15 3.40 -19.50
N VAL A 335 -0.93 2.93 -18.89
CA VAL A 335 -2.11 3.73 -18.53
C VAL A 335 -1.73 4.89 -17.60
N MET A 336 -0.87 4.66 -16.62
CA MET A 336 -0.40 5.71 -15.72
C MET A 336 0.32 6.83 -16.45
N ARG A 337 1.18 6.49 -17.43
CA ARG A 337 1.88 7.47 -18.28
C ARG A 337 0.92 8.20 -19.23
N GLU A 338 0.14 7.46 -20.00
CA GLU A 338 -0.75 8.01 -21.03
C GLU A 338 -1.83 8.93 -20.44
N ARG A 339 -2.37 8.60 -19.29
CA ARG A 339 -3.41 9.38 -18.59
C ARG A 339 -2.84 10.35 -17.55
N ASN A 340 -1.50 10.48 -17.45
CA ASN A 340 -0.81 11.37 -16.50
C ASN A 340 -1.32 11.21 -15.04
N LEU A 341 -1.50 9.97 -14.60
CA LEU A 341 -2.14 9.68 -13.31
C LEU A 341 -1.31 10.10 -12.09
N ILE A 342 0.00 10.29 -12.24
CA ILE A 342 0.86 10.85 -11.18
C ILE A 342 0.47 12.30 -10.89
N ALA A 343 0.28 13.13 -11.92
CA ALA A 343 -0.22 14.49 -11.73
C ALA A 343 -1.64 14.48 -11.15
N ARG A 344 -2.50 13.56 -11.63
CA ARG A 344 -3.85 13.39 -11.10
C ARG A 344 -3.85 13.04 -9.61
N ALA A 345 -2.89 12.24 -9.13
CA ALA A 345 -2.76 11.93 -7.72
C ALA A 345 -2.49 13.18 -6.86
N ARG A 346 -1.71 14.13 -7.36
CA ARG A 346 -1.45 15.42 -6.69
C ARG A 346 -2.74 16.24 -6.60
N GLU A 347 -3.47 16.39 -7.71
CA GLU A 347 -4.75 17.11 -7.75
C GLU A 347 -5.77 16.52 -6.77
N LEU A 348 -5.90 15.19 -6.73
CA LEU A 348 -6.78 14.50 -5.78
C LEU A 348 -6.35 14.75 -4.34
N GLY A 349 -5.03 14.72 -4.08
CA GLY A 349 -4.46 14.99 -2.77
C GLY A 349 -4.77 16.40 -2.28
N ASP A 350 -4.61 17.40 -3.14
CA ASP A 350 -4.94 18.80 -2.83
C ASP A 350 -6.42 18.98 -2.53
N ALA A 351 -7.30 18.40 -3.35
CA ALA A 351 -8.74 18.45 -3.15
C ALA A 351 -9.17 17.78 -1.83
N ILE A 352 -8.67 16.58 -1.55
CA ILE A 352 -8.96 15.85 -0.31
C ILE A 352 -8.44 16.61 0.91
N THR A 353 -7.18 17.03 0.87
CA THR A 353 -6.53 17.75 1.97
C THR A 353 -7.23 19.05 2.26
N GLY A 354 -7.61 19.82 1.21
CA GLY A 354 -8.37 21.06 1.35
C GLY A 354 -9.70 20.85 2.07
N ALA A 355 -10.48 19.84 1.62
CA ALA A 355 -11.77 19.52 2.23
C ALA A 355 -11.63 19.08 3.70
N LEU A 356 -10.65 18.22 4.01
CA LEU A 356 -10.43 17.74 5.37
C LEU A 356 -9.89 18.82 6.31
N LYS A 357 -9.05 19.74 5.83
CA LYS A 357 -8.57 20.87 6.62
C LYS A 357 -9.67 21.88 6.96
N VAL A 358 -10.61 22.12 6.05
CA VAL A 358 -11.81 22.92 6.35
C VAL A 358 -12.62 22.23 7.45
N LEU A 359 -12.85 20.93 7.33
CA LEU A 359 -13.58 20.16 8.34
C LEU A 359 -12.87 20.17 9.72
N GLN A 360 -11.53 20.14 9.73
CA GLN A 360 -10.72 20.20 10.96
C GLN A 360 -10.90 21.50 11.74
N GLN A 361 -11.22 22.62 11.08
CA GLN A 361 -11.48 23.89 11.74
C GLN A 361 -12.77 23.85 12.57
N ASP A 362 -13.75 23.06 12.13
CA ASP A 362 -15.08 22.99 12.75
C ASP A 362 -15.24 21.81 13.70
N VAL A 363 -14.41 20.77 13.60
CA VAL A 363 -14.62 19.50 14.30
C VAL A 363 -13.40 19.11 15.13
N ALA A 364 -13.51 19.28 16.44
CA ALA A 364 -12.41 19.17 17.39
C ALA A 364 -11.77 17.76 17.54
N ILE A 365 -12.45 16.71 17.05
CA ILE A 365 -11.89 15.35 17.07
C ILE A 365 -10.84 15.11 15.99
N ILE A 366 -10.69 15.99 14.99
CA ILE A 366 -9.64 15.86 13.96
C ILE A 366 -8.35 16.46 14.49
N GLY A 367 -7.44 15.60 14.95
CA GLY A 367 -6.11 16.03 15.46
C GLY A 367 -5.17 16.46 14.35
N GLU A 368 -5.07 15.64 13.29
CA GLU A 368 -4.19 15.90 12.15
C GLU A 368 -4.79 15.44 10.82
N VAL A 369 -4.53 16.20 9.76
CA VAL A 369 -4.72 15.80 8.36
C VAL A 369 -3.34 15.73 7.72
N ARG A 370 -2.97 14.56 7.20
CA ARG A 370 -1.64 14.29 6.63
C ARG A 370 -1.69 13.40 5.41
N GLY A 371 -0.61 13.33 4.67
CA GLY A 371 -0.42 12.47 3.51
C GLY A 371 0.31 13.15 2.37
N LYS A 372 0.42 12.45 1.24
CA LYS A 372 1.00 12.92 -0.02
C LYS A 372 0.17 12.39 -1.18
N GLY A 373 -0.03 13.20 -2.22
CA GLY A 373 -0.83 12.80 -3.37
C GLY A 373 -2.19 12.21 -2.94
N ALA A 374 -2.62 11.13 -3.57
CA ALA A 374 -3.89 10.46 -3.25
C ALA A 374 -3.79 9.44 -2.09
N MET A 375 -2.84 9.62 -1.19
CA MET A 375 -2.66 8.86 0.06
C MET A 375 -2.85 9.81 1.24
N ILE A 376 -4.09 10.12 1.60
CA ILE A 376 -4.44 11.11 2.62
C ILE A 376 -5.18 10.46 3.78
N ALA A 377 -4.88 10.90 4.98
CA ALA A 377 -5.55 10.46 6.20
C ALA A 377 -5.90 11.61 7.14
N MET A 378 -6.90 11.39 7.99
CA MET A 378 -7.16 12.18 9.18
C MET A 378 -7.02 11.31 10.43
N GLU A 379 -6.25 11.79 11.39
CA GLU A 379 -6.10 11.17 12.70
C GLU A 379 -7.11 11.76 13.67
N LEU A 380 -7.87 10.88 14.33
CA LEU A 380 -8.93 11.25 15.25
C LEU A 380 -8.44 11.12 16.69
N VAL A 381 -8.69 12.16 17.48
CA VAL A 381 -8.25 12.28 18.87
C VAL A 381 -9.40 12.65 19.79
N MET A 382 -9.24 12.42 21.07
CA MET A 382 -10.13 13.01 22.09
C MET A 382 -9.94 14.54 22.06
N PRO A 383 -11.03 15.34 22.07
CA PRO A 383 -10.96 16.79 21.94
C PRO A 383 -9.96 17.43 22.91
N GLY A 384 -9.09 18.28 22.37
CA GLY A 384 -8.06 19.00 23.14
C GLY A 384 -6.84 18.16 23.58
N THR A 385 -6.71 16.92 23.11
CA THR A 385 -5.60 16.02 23.45
C THR A 385 -4.98 15.41 22.18
N LYS A 386 -3.96 14.56 22.37
CA LYS A 386 -3.44 13.65 21.32
C LYS A 386 -3.84 12.20 21.55
N GLU A 387 -4.74 11.93 22.51
CA GLU A 387 -5.21 10.59 22.81
C GLU A 387 -6.10 10.07 21.67
N ALA A 388 -5.87 8.83 21.26
CA ALA A 388 -6.53 8.22 20.11
C ALA A 388 -8.04 8.01 20.31
N ASN A 389 -8.87 8.43 19.37
CA ASN A 389 -10.32 8.24 19.37
C ASN A 389 -10.76 7.16 18.36
N ALA A 390 -10.48 5.89 18.67
CA ALA A 390 -10.87 4.76 17.84
C ALA A 390 -12.40 4.58 17.73
N ALA A 391 -13.14 4.99 18.74
CA ALA A 391 -14.60 4.91 18.72
C ALA A 391 -15.22 5.82 17.65
N ALA A 392 -14.72 7.06 17.53
CA ALA A 392 -15.12 7.97 16.47
C ALA A 392 -14.76 7.39 15.08
N ALA A 393 -13.56 6.85 14.90
CA ALA A 393 -13.16 6.25 13.63
C ALA A 393 -14.10 5.10 13.23
N LYS A 394 -14.45 4.22 14.15
CA LYS A 394 -15.40 3.12 13.91
C LYS A 394 -16.80 3.64 13.52
N SER A 395 -17.30 4.66 14.21
CA SER A 395 -18.59 5.28 13.93
C SER A 395 -18.63 5.90 12.53
N ILE A 396 -17.59 6.67 12.17
CA ILE A 396 -17.46 7.31 10.85
C ILE A 396 -17.43 6.27 9.73
N VAL A 397 -16.59 5.22 9.85
CA VAL A 397 -16.54 4.13 8.85
C VAL A 397 -17.89 3.44 8.72
N SER A 398 -18.56 3.14 9.84
CA SER A 398 -19.88 2.51 9.83
C SER A 398 -20.91 3.36 9.11
N TYR A 399 -20.93 4.67 9.36
CA TYR A 399 -21.83 5.60 8.67
C TYR A 399 -21.52 5.66 7.18
N CYS A 400 -20.27 5.90 6.77
CA CYS A 400 -19.87 5.94 5.36
C CYS A 400 -20.31 4.66 4.63
N ASN A 401 -20.03 3.50 5.22
CA ASN A 401 -20.41 2.21 4.66
C ASN A 401 -21.93 2.10 4.49
N SER A 402 -22.72 2.52 5.48
CA SER A 402 -24.19 2.51 5.38
C SER A 402 -24.73 3.42 4.27
N GLN A 403 -23.96 4.44 3.90
CA GLN A 403 -24.29 5.37 2.82
C GLN A 403 -23.67 4.95 1.48
N GLY A 404 -23.08 3.77 1.38
CA GLY A 404 -22.47 3.27 0.15
C GLY A 404 -21.16 3.96 -0.24
N VAL A 405 -20.38 4.38 0.73
CA VAL A 405 -19.02 4.90 0.54
C VAL A 405 -18.05 4.04 1.35
N ILE A 406 -17.10 3.41 0.68
CA ILE A 406 -16.06 2.63 1.34
C ILE A 406 -15.04 3.59 1.94
N ALA A 407 -15.02 3.72 3.25
CA ALA A 407 -13.98 4.36 4.02
C ALA A 407 -13.24 3.31 4.88
N LEU A 408 -11.94 3.48 5.07
CA LEU A 408 -11.12 2.52 5.78
C LEU A 408 -10.48 3.15 7.02
N ALA A 409 -10.51 2.42 8.13
CA ALA A 409 -9.72 2.78 9.31
C ALA A 409 -8.36 2.07 9.29
N CYS A 410 -7.35 2.72 9.85
CA CYS A 410 -6.01 2.17 10.09
C CYS A 410 -5.38 2.81 11.34
N GLY A 411 -4.08 2.72 11.46
CA GLY A 411 -3.32 3.23 12.60
C GLY A 411 -3.10 2.17 13.68
N THR A 412 -2.03 2.33 14.41
CA THR A 412 -1.70 1.44 15.53
C THR A 412 -2.83 1.36 16.54
N TYR A 413 -3.51 2.48 16.78
CA TYR A 413 -4.62 2.58 17.72
C TYR A 413 -6.01 2.52 17.06
N GLY A 414 -6.09 2.35 15.73
CA GLY A 414 -7.36 2.25 15.00
C GLY A 414 -8.15 3.56 14.90
N ASN A 415 -7.49 4.70 15.07
CA ASN A 415 -8.08 6.03 15.13
C ASN A 415 -7.82 6.89 13.87
N VAL A 416 -7.35 6.30 12.79
CA VAL A 416 -7.03 6.99 11.55
C VAL A 416 -8.00 6.57 10.45
N ILE A 417 -8.68 7.53 9.83
CA ILE A 417 -9.44 7.33 8.59
C ILE A 417 -8.51 7.60 7.41
N ARG A 418 -8.38 6.64 6.50
CA ARG A 418 -7.54 6.73 5.32
C ARG A 418 -8.34 6.75 4.04
N LEU A 419 -7.91 7.58 3.09
CA LEU A 419 -8.48 7.71 1.76
C LEU A 419 -7.43 7.32 0.72
N LEU A 420 -7.79 6.39 -0.13
CA LEU A 420 -6.99 5.80 -1.20
C LEU A 420 -7.85 5.63 -2.46
N PRO A 421 -8.50 6.68 -2.96
CA PRO A 421 -9.37 6.53 -4.12
C PRO A 421 -8.57 6.02 -5.34
N PRO A 422 -9.21 5.32 -6.30
CA PRO A 422 -8.62 5.13 -7.61
C PRO A 422 -8.24 6.48 -8.23
N LEU A 423 -7.06 6.56 -8.89
CA LEU A 423 -6.61 7.83 -9.48
C LEU A 423 -7.50 8.28 -10.66
N THR A 424 -8.32 7.38 -11.15
CA THR A 424 -9.32 7.65 -12.22
C THR A 424 -10.68 8.12 -11.69
N ILE A 425 -10.83 8.30 -10.37
CA ILE A 425 -12.05 8.84 -9.77
C ILE A 425 -12.36 10.23 -10.35
N THR A 426 -13.62 10.51 -10.68
CA THR A 426 -14.02 11.84 -11.16
C THR A 426 -14.11 12.85 -10.01
N ASN A 427 -14.10 14.13 -10.33
CA ASN A 427 -14.24 15.18 -9.31
C ASN A 427 -15.60 15.13 -8.64
N GLU A 428 -16.64 14.78 -9.38
CA GLU A 428 -18.03 14.63 -8.90
C GLU A 428 -18.13 13.45 -7.93
N GLN A 429 -17.55 12.31 -8.28
CA GLN A 429 -17.51 11.13 -7.40
C GLN A 429 -16.74 11.43 -6.11
N LEU A 430 -15.57 12.09 -6.22
CA LEU A 430 -14.79 12.49 -5.05
C LEU A 430 -15.58 13.44 -4.16
N ALA A 431 -16.24 14.46 -4.74
CA ALA A 431 -17.04 15.42 -3.99
C ALA A 431 -18.21 14.73 -3.27
N ASP A 432 -18.91 13.78 -3.92
CA ASP A 432 -19.96 12.98 -3.29
C ASP A 432 -19.44 12.18 -2.09
N GLY A 433 -18.33 11.46 -2.27
CA GLY A 433 -17.71 10.68 -1.19
C GLY A 433 -17.24 11.54 -0.01
N LEU A 434 -16.61 12.68 -0.29
CA LEU A 434 -16.19 13.64 0.74
C LEU A 434 -17.37 14.29 1.48
N SER A 435 -18.50 14.52 0.81
CA SER A 435 -19.73 15.02 1.43
C SER A 435 -20.29 14.03 2.46
N VAL A 436 -20.34 12.74 2.10
CA VAL A 436 -20.77 11.67 3.01
C VAL A 436 -19.83 11.58 4.21
N LEU A 437 -18.51 11.60 3.95
CA LEU A 437 -17.49 11.57 5.01
C LEU A 437 -17.62 12.77 5.96
N ALA A 438 -17.79 13.96 5.42
CA ALA A 438 -17.96 15.19 6.22
C ALA A 438 -19.19 15.11 7.13
N THR A 439 -20.30 14.57 6.63
CA THR A 439 -21.51 14.32 7.42
C THR A 439 -21.22 13.36 8.57
N ALA A 440 -20.53 12.25 8.30
CA ALA A 440 -20.14 11.26 9.30
C ALA A 440 -19.25 11.86 10.39
N VAL A 441 -18.27 12.66 9.99
CA VAL A 441 -17.29 13.29 10.91
C VAL A 441 -17.98 14.32 11.82
N ARG A 442 -18.85 15.18 11.27
CA ARG A 442 -19.64 16.14 12.08
C ARG A 442 -20.57 15.45 13.07
N ALA A 443 -21.13 14.31 12.71
CA ALA A 443 -21.99 13.53 13.60
C ALA A 443 -21.24 12.79 14.72
N ALA A 444 -19.93 12.59 14.55
CA ALA A 444 -19.07 11.90 15.52
C ALA A 444 -18.33 12.87 16.47
N GLY A 445 -18.23 14.14 16.13
CA GLY A 445 -17.61 15.23 16.93
C GLY A 445 -18.63 16.13 17.51
#